data_bcd53ed58aaad0773a031b051dd5905d
#
_entry.id   bcd53ed58aaad0773a031b051dd5905d
#
_cell.length_a   1.000
_cell.length_b   1.000
_cell.length_c   1.000
_cell.angle_alpha   90.00
_cell.angle_beta   90.00
_cell.angle_gamma   90.00
#
_symmetry.space_group_name_H-M   'P 1'
#
loop_
_entity.id
_entity.type
_entity.pdbx_description
1 polymer ?
#
loop_
_entity_poly.entity_id
_entity_poly.type
_entity_poly.pdbx_seq_one_letter_code
_entity_poly.pdbx_strand_id
1 'polypeptide(L)'
;HDRHGKKILQPIATAIFLGAVVSKINIPAFRGRYLTFSSTPKWIAIPEDCSLCYAVYSMYNNPNWGGSTNFNASMKMILHSLEIHNISKDTEIKLLVASDMQFDSATGVSSNGIGSSSFHYQEVQNMYSRVNRNVPLTIYWDLAASVMNFVAPSNAKNVQIVSGYSHQLLKIFMENKLSS
;
A
#
# COMPACT_ATOMS: atom_id res chain seq x y z
N HIS A 1 24.24 -9.07 -5.74
CA HIS A 1 25.23 -9.63 -4.82
C HIS A 1 25.95 -8.46 -4.13
N ASP A 2 26.24 -8.59 -2.84
CA ASP A 2 27.11 -7.64 -2.14
C ASP A 2 28.57 -7.81 -2.59
N ARG A 3 29.46 -6.97 -2.05
CA ARG A 3 30.91 -7.02 -2.36
C ARG A 3 31.58 -8.37 -2.01
N HIS A 4 30.87 -9.25 -1.30
CA HIS A 4 31.35 -10.59 -0.88
C HIS A 4 30.59 -11.71 -1.62
N GLY A 5 29.86 -11.43 -2.69
CA GLY A 5 29.13 -12.42 -3.48
C GLY A 5 27.86 -12.97 -2.80
N LYS A 6 27.44 -12.40 -1.68
CA LYS A 6 26.22 -12.80 -0.99
C LYS A 6 24.99 -12.29 -1.75
N LYS A 7 24.08 -13.19 -2.06
CA LYS A 7 22.82 -12.85 -2.73
C LYS A 7 21.98 -11.97 -1.77
N ILE A 8 21.91 -10.67 -2.04
CA ILE A 8 21.03 -9.78 -1.27
C ILE A 8 19.61 -10.00 -1.80
N LEU A 9 18.69 -10.38 -0.92
CA LEU A 9 17.28 -10.38 -1.26
C LEU A 9 16.89 -8.94 -1.62
N GLN A 10 16.41 -8.73 -2.83
CA GLN A 10 15.97 -7.41 -3.23
C GLN A 10 14.77 -7.02 -2.38
N PRO A 11 14.66 -5.78 -1.88
CA PRO A 11 13.53 -5.31 -1.08
C PRO A 11 12.17 -5.60 -1.71
N ILE A 12 12.09 -5.49 -3.04
CA ILE A 12 10.88 -5.80 -3.81
C ILE A 12 10.44 -7.27 -3.65
N ALA A 13 11.37 -8.21 -3.60
CA ALA A 13 11.02 -9.63 -3.41
C ALA A 13 10.37 -9.88 -2.04
N THR A 14 10.86 -9.21 -1.01
CA THR A 14 10.28 -9.27 0.34
C THR A 14 8.90 -8.62 0.38
N ALA A 15 8.73 -7.49 -0.31
CA ALA A 15 7.44 -6.80 -0.41
C ALA A 15 6.40 -7.67 -1.13
N ILE A 16 6.77 -8.30 -2.23
CA ILE A 16 5.90 -9.22 -2.98
C ILE A 16 5.52 -10.42 -2.12
N PHE A 17 6.48 -11.03 -1.41
CA PHE A 17 6.21 -12.14 -0.52
C PHE A 17 5.21 -11.74 0.59
N LEU A 18 5.44 -10.61 1.26
CA LEU A 18 4.53 -10.12 2.29
C LEU A 18 3.14 -9.79 1.71
N GLY A 19 3.09 -9.14 0.54
CA GLY A 19 1.85 -8.88 -0.18
C GLY A 19 1.08 -10.15 -0.50
N ALA A 20 1.76 -11.21 -0.94
CA ALA A 20 1.16 -12.52 -1.21
C ALA A 20 0.61 -13.16 0.08
N VAL A 21 1.33 -13.09 1.19
CA VAL A 21 0.84 -13.56 2.50
C VAL A 21 -0.40 -12.77 2.91
N VAL A 22 -0.33 -11.43 2.90
CA VAL A 22 -1.47 -10.57 3.27
C VAL A 22 -2.69 -10.84 2.40
N SER A 23 -2.52 -11.03 1.09
CA SER A 23 -3.64 -11.33 0.20
C SER A 23 -4.37 -12.63 0.56
N LYS A 24 -3.66 -13.63 1.10
CA LYS A 24 -4.25 -14.92 1.48
C LYS A 24 -4.96 -14.89 2.83
N ILE A 25 -4.49 -14.10 3.78
CA ILE A 25 -5.06 -14.04 5.14
C ILE A 25 -6.08 -12.91 5.33
N ASN A 26 -6.35 -12.14 4.29
CA ASN A 26 -7.25 -10.99 4.32
C ASN A 26 -8.71 -11.40 4.57
N ILE A 27 -9.55 -10.40 4.89
CA ILE A 27 -11.01 -10.60 4.96
C ILE A 27 -11.54 -11.06 3.59
N PRO A 28 -12.67 -11.79 3.52
CA PRO A 28 -13.19 -12.36 2.28
C PRO A 28 -13.31 -11.36 1.13
N ALA A 29 -13.72 -10.12 1.42
CA ALA A 29 -13.85 -9.06 0.42
C ALA A 29 -12.55 -8.71 -0.32
N PHE A 30 -11.41 -8.88 0.34
CA PHE A 30 -10.07 -8.55 -0.20
C PHE A 30 -9.15 -9.76 -0.33
N ARG A 31 -9.62 -10.96 0.03
CA ARG A 31 -8.83 -12.18 -0.10
C ARG A 31 -8.53 -12.49 -1.56
N GLY A 32 -7.34 -13.01 -1.82
CA GLY A 32 -6.91 -13.36 -3.17
C GLY A 32 -6.77 -12.18 -4.11
N ARG A 33 -6.54 -10.97 -3.61
CA ARG A 33 -6.32 -9.81 -4.50
C ARG A 33 -5.36 -8.81 -3.89
N TYR A 34 -4.74 -8.03 -4.75
CA TYR A 34 -3.91 -6.88 -4.40
C TYR A 34 -4.18 -5.73 -5.37
N LEU A 35 -3.85 -4.52 -4.95
CA LEU A 35 -4.01 -3.32 -5.76
C LEU A 35 -2.66 -2.91 -6.35
N THR A 36 -2.60 -2.69 -7.66
CA THR A 36 -1.43 -2.06 -8.27
C THR A 36 -1.46 -0.57 -7.98
N PHE A 37 -0.31 -0.02 -7.62
CA PHE A 37 -0.15 1.38 -7.29
C PHE A 37 0.47 2.08 -8.50
N SER A 38 -0.36 2.44 -9.49
CA SER A 38 0.06 3.02 -10.76
C SER A 38 -0.79 4.24 -11.12
N SER A 39 -0.50 4.90 -12.25
CA SER A 39 -1.33 6.01 -12.78
C SER A 39 -2.79 5.61 -12.98
N THR A 40 -3.02 4.33 -13.30
CA THR A 40 -4.34 3.71 -13.41
C THR A 40 -4.35 2.47 -12.52
N PRO A 41 -4.67 2.60 -11.23
CA PRO A 41 -4.69 1.48 -10.29
C PRO A 41 -5.66 0.40 -10.74
N LYS A 42 -5.33 -0.87 -10.46
CA LYS A 42 -6.19 -2.02 -10.77
C LYS A 42 -6.14 -3.03 -9.65
N TRP A 43 -7.29 -3.62 -9.32
CA TRP A 43 -7.35 -4.83 -8.55
C TRP A 43 -6.89 -6.01 -9.40
N ILE A 44 -5.89 -6.73 -8.90
CA ILE A 44 -5.39 -7.96 -9.51
C ILE A 44 -5.81 -9.12 -8.64
N ALA A 45 -6.47 -10.09 -9.25
CA ALA A 45 -6.88 -11.32 -8.57
C ALA A 45 -5.77 -12.36 -8.60
N ILE A 46 -5.62 -13.08 -7.49
CA ILE A 46 -4.80 -14.28 -7.35
C ILE A 46 -5.76 -15.42 -7.00
N PRO A 47 -5.68 -16.60 -7.63
CA PRO A 47 -6.53 -17.73 -7.27
C PRO A 47 -6.42 -18.07 -5.78
N GLU A 48 -7.55 -18.20 -5.09
CA GLU A 48 -7.56 -18.42 -3.63
C GLU A 48 -6.88 -19.74 -3.24
N ASP A 49 -7.11 -20.79 -4.06
CA ASP A 49 -6.57 -22.15 -3.81
C ASP A 49 -5.11 -22.33 -4.27
N CYS A 50 -4.49 -21.31 -4.85
CA CYS A 50 -3.12 -21.42 -5.30
C CYS A 50 -2.14 -21.50 -4.12
N SER A 51 -0.98 -22.11 -4.34
CA SER A 51 0.11 -22.10 -3.38
C SER A 51 0.66 -20.70 -3.16
N LEU A 52 1.29 -20.46 -1.99
CA LEU A 52 1.97 -19.18 -1.73
C LEU A 52 3.07 -18.90 -2.78
N CYS A 53 3.79 -19.95 -3.22
CA CYS A 53 4.80 -19.81 -4.27
C CYS A 53 4.20 -19.31 -5.58
N TYR A 54 3.02 -19.82 -5.97
CA TYR A 54 2.33 -19.35 -7.16
C TYR A 54 1.87 -17.90 -7.00
N ALA A 55 1.33 -17.52 -5.84
CA ALA A 55 0.93 -16.16 -5.56
C ALA A 55 2.12 -15.18 -5.70
N VAL A 56 3.26 -15.51 -5.09
CA VAL A 56 4.51 -14.73 -5.22
C VAL A 56 4.96 -14.64 -6.68
N TYR A 57 4.97 -15.76 -7.40
CA TYR A 57 5.34 -15.80 -8.81
C TYR A 57 4.43 -14.92 -9.68
N SER A 58 3.13 -15.03 -9.47
CA SER A 58 2.11 -14.25 -10.19
C SER A 58 2.28 -12.75 -9.93
N MET A 59 2.48 -12.35 -8.68
CA MET A 59 2.73 -10.96 -8.33
C MET A 59 4.04 -10.44 -8.94
N TYR A 60 5.13 -11.21 -8.85
CA TYR A 60 6.44 -10.82 -9.37
C TYR A 60 6.42 -10.58 -10.88
N ASN A 61 5.72 -11.42 -11.62
CA ASN A 61 5.66 -11.34 -13.09
C ASN A 61 4.49 -10.49 -13.62
N ASN A 62 3.80 -9.74 -12.75
CA ASN A 62 2.71 -8.90 -13.20
C ASN A 62 3.25 -7.73 -14.05
N PRO A 63 2.78 -7.56 -15.30
CA PRO A 63 3.25 -6.48 -16.17
C PRO A 63 2.77 -5.08 -15.76
N ASN A 64 1.87 -4.99 -14.78
CA ASN A 64 1.33 -3.70 -14.31
C ASN A 64 2.14 -3.09 -13.17
N TRP A 65 3.35 -3.62 -12.88
CA TRP A 65 4.29 -2.97 -11.98
C TRP A 65 4.94 -1.76 -12.65
N GLY A 66 5.04 -0.66 -11.91
CA GLY A 66 5.76 0.54 -12.33
C GLY A 66 4.86 1.61 -12.95
N GLY A 67 5.48 2.72 -13.29
CA GLY A 67 4.82 3.94 -13.75
C GLY A 67 4.49 4.89 -12.60
N SER A 68 3.80 5.95 -12.94
CA SER A 68 3.42 7.00 -12.00
C SER A 68 2.36 6.53 -11.00
N THR A 69 2.39 7.08 -9.80
CA THR A 69 1.53 6.67 -8.69
C THR A 69 0.37 7.64 -8.51
N ASN A 70 -0.86 7.19 -8.76
CA ASN A 70 -2.05 7.97 -8.48
C ASN A 70 -2.69 7.54 -7.15
N PHE A 71 -2.24 8.19 -6.07
CA PHE A 71 -2.70 7.89 -4.72
C PHE A 71 -4.22 8.08 -4.55
N ASN A 72 -4.76 9.20 -5.05
CA ASN A 72 -6.19 9.49 -4.93
C ASN A 72 -7.06 8.45 -5.65
N ALA A 73 -6.65 8.01 -6.84
CA ALA A 73 -7.35 6.96 -7.57
C ALA A 73 -7.32 5.63 -6.82
N SER A 74 -6.19 5.27 -6.22
CA SER A 74 -6.07 4.06 -5.40
C SER A 74 -6.98 4.10 -4.18
N MET A 75 -7.00 5.21 -3.45
CA MET A 75 -7.85 5.39 -2.28
C MET A 75 -9.35 5.39 -2.63
N LYS A 76 -9.71 5.96 -3.79
CA LYS A 76 -11.07 5.90 -4.33
C LYS A 76 -11.50 4.47 -4.64
N MET A 77 -10.62 3.66 -5.24
CA MET A 77 -10.91 2.26 -5.53
C MET A 77 -11.08 1.43 -4.25
N ILE A 78 -10.28 1.68 -3.24
CA ILE A 78 -10.42 1.03 -1.93
C ILE A 78 -11.77 1.39 -1.32
N LEU A 79 -12.10 2.68 -1.26
CA LEU A 79 -13.39 3.14 -0.74
C LEU A 79 -14.57 2.49 -1.46
N HIS A 80 -14.56 2.48 -2.79
CA HIS A 80 -15.58 1.84 -3.60
C HIS A 80 -15.72 0.34 -3.29
N SER A 81 -14.60 -0.35 -3.10
CA SER A 81 -14.62 -1.77 -2.72
C SER A 81 -15.20 -1.98 -1.32
N LEU A 82 -14.90 -1.11 -0.35
CA LEU A 82 -15.50 -1.17 0.99
C LEU A 82 -17.01 -0.99 0.96
N GLU A 83 -17.53 -0.10 0.11
CA GLU A 83 -18.95 0.15 -0.04
C GLU A 83 -19.67 -1.03 -0.75
N ILE A 84 -19.14 -1.51 -1.87
CA ILE A 84 -19.74 -2.65 -2.62
C ILE A 84 -19.82 -3.92 -1.76
N HIS A 85 -18.81 -4.18 -0.96
CA HIS A 85 -18.78 -5.38 -0.10
C HIS A 85 -19.47 -5.15 1.25
N ASN A 86 -20.12 -4.01 1.46
CA ASN A 86 -20.82 -3.65 2.69
C ASN A 86 -19.95 -3.86 3.96
N ILE A 87 -18.68 -3.53 3.87
CA ILE A 87 -17.78 -3.62 5.04
C ILE A 87 -18.22 -2.59 6.08
N SER A 88 -18.36 -3.01 7.33
CA SER A 88 -18.77 -2.11 8.42
C SER A 88 -17.89 -0.85 8.46
N LYS A 89 -18.48 0.29 8.78
CA LYS A 89 -17.78 1.56 8.91
C LYS A 89 -16.85 1.58 10.12
N ASP A 90 -17.13 0.75 11.11
CA ASP A 90 -16.31 0.58 12.32
C ASP A 90 -15.13 -0.38 12.12
N THR A 91 -15.09 -1.06 10.96
CA THR A 91 -13.96 -1.95 10.65
C THR A 91 -12.70 -1.13 10.40
N GLU A 92 -11.68 -1.36 11.21
CA GLU A 92 -10.37 -0.75 11.00
C GLU A 92 -9.71 -1.36 9.76
N ILE A 93 -9.41 -0.50 8.80
CA ILE A 93 -8.73 -0.88 7.55
C ILE A 93 -7.29 -0.43 7.61
N LYS A 94 -6.37 -1.36 7.33
CA LYS A 94 -4.94 -1.09 7.20
C LYS A 94 -4.50 -1.32 5.76
N LEU A 95 -3.81 -0.35 5.20
CA LEU A 95 -3.25 -0.40 3.87
C LEU A 95 -1.73 -0.49 3.96
N LEU A 96 -1.15 -1.58 3.44
CA LEU A 96 0.29 -1.68 3.26
C LEU A 96 0.65 -1.22 1.85
N VAL A 97 1.47 -0.19 1.76
CA VAL A 97 2.00 0.35 0.50
C VAL A 97 3.49 0.10 0.46
N ALA A 98 3.92 -0.86 -0.36
CA ALA A 98 5.33 -1.11 -0.62
C ALA A 98 5.75 -0.31 -1.86
N SER A 99 6.67 0.62 -1.71
CA SER A 99 7.09 1.54 -2.76
C SER A 99 8.56 1.91 -2.59
N ASP A 100 9.19 2.33 -3.67
CA ASP A 100 10.49 3.01 -3.64
C ASP A 100 10.35 4.50 -3.24
N MET A 101 9.17 4.91 -2.82
CA MET A 101 8.80 6.26 -2.38
C MET A 101 8.99 7.36 -3.46
N GLN A 102 9.15 6.97 -4.71
CA GLN A 102 9.12 7.91 -5.84
C GLN A 102 7.66 8.17 -6.25
N PHE A 103 6.94 8.93 -5.42
CA PHE A 103 5.60 9.38 -5.78
C PHE A 103 5.68 10.49 -6.81
N ASP A 104 4.88 10.38 -7.86
CA ASP A 104 4.85 11.40 -8.90
C ASP A 104 4.50 12.77 -8.35
N SER A 105 5.42 13.69 -8.54
CA SER A 105 5.12 15.12 -8.53
C SER A 105 4.30 15.57 -9.77
N ALA A 106 3.91 14.63 -10.62
CA ALA A 106 3.30 14.86 -11.94
C ALA A 106 1.87 15.38 -11.92
N THR A 107 1.26 15.59 -10.76
CA THR A 107 -0.03 16.26 -10.66
C THR A 107 0.14 17.77 -10.46
N GLY A 108 0.84 18.42 -11.41
CA GLY A 108 0.74 19.87 -11.63
C GLY A 108 1.27 20.76 -10.51
N VAL A 109 2.45 20.48 -9.97
CA VAL A 109 3.05 21.35 -8.96
C VAL A 109 4.14 22.22 -9.55
N SER A 110 3.85 23.50 -9.50
CA SER A 110 4.83 24.58 -9.55
C SER A 110 5.96 24.34 -8.53
N SER A 111 7.16 24.72 -8.91
CA SER A 111 8.48 24.58 -8.29
C SER A 111 8.66 25.02 -6.82
N ASN A 112 7.60 25.13 -6.03
CA ASN A 112 7.64 25.54 -4.62
C ASN A 112 7.10 24.43 -3.68
N GLY A 113 7.58 23.28 -3.80
CA GLY A 113 7.80 22.06 -3.00
C GLY A 113 6.96 21.73 -1.76
N ILE A 114 6.01 22.49 -1.28
CA ILE A 114 5.34 22.26 0.02
C ILE A 114 3.81 22.04 -0.07
N GLY A 115 3.19 22.33 -1.22
CA GLY A 115 1.72 22.39 -1.32
C GLY A 115 1.00 21.11 -1.76
N SER A 116 1.64 20.19 -2.47
CA SER A 116 0.89 19.16 -3.20
C SER A 116 0.56 17.92 -2.38
N SER A 117 1.45 17.46 -1.53
CA SER A 117 1.19 16.23 -0.74
C SER A 117 0.08 16.43 0.30
N SER A 118 0.01 17.62 0.91
CA SER A 118 -1.05 17.97 1.84
C SER A 118 -2.41 18.10 1.16
N PHE A 119 -2.44 18.61 -0.07
CA PHE A 119 -3.65 18.76 -0.86
C PHE A 119 -4.28 17.41 -1.21
N HIS A 120 -3.49 16.47 -1.71
CA HIS A 120 -3.96 15.12 -2.06
C HIS A 120 -4.48 14.35 -0.84
N TYR A 121 -3.80 14.45 0.29
CA TYR A 121 -4.27 13.81 1.52
C TYR A 121 -5.59 14.42 2.02
N GLN A 122 -5.76 15.73 1.92
CA GLN A 122 -7.00 16.41 2.27
C GLN A 122 -8.18 16.00 1.37
N GLU A 123 -7.95 15.80 0.09
CA GLU A 123 -8.97 15.27 -0.83
C GLU A 123 -9.42 13.86 -0.41
N VAL A 124 -8.49 12.99 -0.05
CA VAL A 124 -8.80 11.65 0.46
C VAL A 124 -9.61 11.74 1.75
N GLN A 125 -9.20 12.58 2.70
CA GLN A 125 -9.96 12.80 3.93
C GLN A 125 -11.40 13.25 3.63
N ASN A 126 -11.57 14.22 2.75
CA ASN A 126 -12.89 14.72 2.36
C ASN A 126 -13.75 13.63 1.69
N MET A 127 -13.12 12.79 0.85
CA MET A 127 -13.83 11.71 0.17
C MET A 127 -14.34 10.65 1.16
N TYR A 128 -13.53 10.23 2.12
CA TYR A 128 -13.93 9.26 3.14
C TYR A 128 -14.95 9.83 4.13
N SER A 129 -14.78 11.09 4.53
CA SER A 129 -15.70 11.78 5.45
C SER A 129 -17.11 11.91 4.87
N ARG A 130 -17.26 12.10 3.56
CA ARG A 130 -18.58 12.19 2.89
C ARG A 130 -19.44 10.94 3.07
N VAL A 131 -18.82 9.78 3.24
CA VAL A 131 -19.50 8.50 3.47
C VAL A 131 -19.42 8.07 4.94
N ASN A 132 -18.99 8.98 5.82
CA ASN A 132 -18.81 8.73 7.25
C ASN A 132 -17.89 7.53 7.53
N ARG A 133 -16.71 7.50 6.88
CA ARG A 133 -15.66 6.50 7.10
C ARG A 133 -14.34 7.17 7.47
N ASN A 134 -13.56 6.48 8.28
CA ASN A 134 -12.19 6.86 8.53
C ASN A 134 -11.29 6.49 7.34
N VAL A 135 -10.30 7.34 7.06
CA VAL A 135 -9.24 7.00 6.11
C VAL A 135 -8.47 5.80 6.65
N PRO A 136 -8.19 4.78 5.83
CA PRO A 136 -7.37 3.64 6.25
C PRO A 136 -6.03 4.06 6.85
N LEU A 137 -5.61 3.36 7.91
CA LEU A 137 -4.24 3.47 8.38
C LEU A 137 -3.30 3.02 7.27
N THR A 138 -2.54 3.95 6.71
CA THR A 138 -1.63 3.66 5.61
C THR A 138 -0.21 3.50 6.13
N ILE A 139 0.35 2.31 5.93
CA ILE A 139 1.70 1.94 6.30
C ILE A 139 2.53 1.96 5.02
N TYR A 140 3.37 2.97 4.88
CA TYR A 140 4.32 3.07 3.78
C TYR A 140 5.59 2.31 4.12
N TRP A 141 5.90 1.32 3.30
CA TRP A 141 7.16 0.61 3.39
C TRP A 141 8.11 1.09 2.31
N ASP A 142 9.11 1.86 2.73
CA ASP A 142 10.17 2.35 1.85
C ASP A 142 11.15 1.21 1.53
N LEU A 143 11.14 0.78 0.28
CA LEU A 143 11.99 -0.29 -0.24
C LEU A 143 13.39 0.20 -0.63
N ALA A 144 13.54 1.48 -0.93
CA ALA A 144 14.77 2.07 -1.43
C ALA A 144 15.64 2.68 -0.33
N ALA A 145 15.09 2.87 0.88
CA ALA A 145 15.72 3.64 1.96
C ALA A 145 16.17 5.04 1.49
N SER A 146 15.44 5.62 0.56
CA SER A 146 15.73 6.90 -0.07
C SER A 146 15.21 8.09 0.74
N VAL A 147 15.73 9.29 0.45
CA VAL A 147 15.25 10.54 1.05
C VAL A 147 13.82 10.79 0.58
N MET A 148 12.91 10.91 1.51
CA MET A 148 11.47 10.80 1.30
C MET A 148 10.80 12.02 0.68
N ASN A 149 10.02 11.80 -0.38
CA ASN A 149 8.95 12.69 -0.80
C ASN A 149 7.61 12.11 -0.35
N PHE A 150 7.00 12.70 0.68
CA PHE A 150 5.77 12.19 1.27
C PHE A 150 4.50 12.59 0.54
N VAL A 151 3.54 11.67 0.43
CA VAL A 151 2.17 11.90 -0.04
C VAL A 151 1.26 12.46 1.06
N ALA A 152 1.69 12.43 2.31
CA ALA A 152 0.93 12.91 3.45
C ALA A 152 1.77 13.83 4.33
N PRO A 153 1.15 14.82 5.00
CA PRO A 153 1.87 15.63 5.97
C PRO A 153 2.39 14.77 7.12
N SER A 154 3.56 15.11 7.65
CA SER A 154 4.26 14.37 8.72
C SER A 154 3.45 14.21 10.02
N ASN A 155 2.39 15.00 10.19
CA ASN A 155 1.47 14.96 11.32
C ASN A 155 0.16 14.22 11.02
N ALA A 156 0.03 13.55 9.87
CA ALA A 156 -1.16 12.78 9.54
C ALA A 156 -1.30 11.58 10.50
N LYS A 157 -2.40 11.56 11.24
CA LYS A 157 -2.67 10.54 12.28
C LYS A 157 -2.75 9.10 11.73
N ASN A 158 -3.10 8.96 10.47
CA ASN A 158 -3.34 7.67 9.83
C ASN A 158 -2.21 7.27 8.86
N VAL A 159 -0.98 7.71 9.12
CA VAL A 159 0.18 7.40 8.29
C VAL A 159 1.31 6.90 9.16
N GLN A 160 1.87 5.77 8.80
CA GLN A 160 3.08 5.21 9.39
C GLN A 160 4.09 4.93 8.29
N ILE A 161 5.36 5.09 8.61
CA ILE A 161 6.44 4.84 7.68
C ILE A 161 7.40 3.85 8.29
N VAL A 162 7.75 2.87 7.49
CA VAL A 162 8.70 1.84 7.85
C VAL A 162 9.71 1.73 6.72
N SER A 163 10.98 1.77 7.06
CA SER A 163 12.07 1.61 6.09
C SER A 163 12.89 0.35 6.39
N GLY A 164 13.44 -0.24 5.34
CA GLY A 164 14.33 -1.40 5.43
C GLY A 164 13.61 -2.71 5.79
N TYR A 165 14.41 -3.73 6.14
CA TYR A 165 13.93 -5.05 6.56
C TYR A 165 13.52 -5.02 8.04
N SER A 166 12.38 -4.42 8.35
CA SER A 166 11.95 -4.26 9.72
C SER A 166 11.04 -5.41 10.16
N HIS A 167 11.44 -6.15 11.22
CA HIS A 167 10.55 -7.07 11.93
C HIS A 167 9.31 -6.36 12.53
N GLN A 168 9.37 -5.03 12.67
CA GLN A 168 8.25 -4.18 13.09
C GLN A 168 7.07 -4.26 12.12
N LEU A 169 7.30 -4.48 10.81
CA LEU A 169 6.21 -4.69 9.85
C LEU A 169 5.35 -5.89 10.22
N LEU A 170 5.97 -7.04 10.47
CA LEU A 170 5.26 -8.24 10.92
C LEU A 170 4.52 -7.99 12.23
N LYS A 171 5.14 -7.28 13.17
CA LYS A 171 4.54 -6.92 14.44
C LYS A 171 3.29 -6.07 14.25
N ILE A 172 3.34 -5.01 13.46
CA ILE A 172 2.20 -4.13 13.15
C ILE A 172 1.02 -4.92 12.56
N PHE A 173 1.29 -5.93 11.71
CA PHE A 173 0.25 -6.79 11.15
C PHE A 173 -0.26 -7.86 12.11
N MET A 174 0.59 -8.36 13.00
CA MET A 174 0.23 -9.45 13.91
C MET A 174 -0.43 -8.96 15.20
N GLU A 175 -0.06 -7.80 15.73
CA GLU A 175 -0.58 -7.29 17.01
C GLU A 175 -2.09 -7.04 17.03
N ASN A 176 -2.73 -6.88 15.87
CA ASN A 176 -4.19 -6.70 15.81
C ASN A 176 -5.00 -8.00 15.63
N LYS A 177 -4.36 -9.16 15.61
CA LYS A 177 -5.08 -10.46 15.70
C LYS A 177 -5.22 -10.97 17.12
N LEU A 178 -4.57 -10.33 18.10
CA LEU A 178 -4.55 -10.77 19.49
C LEU A 178 -5.49 -9.96 20.40
N SER A 179 -6.19 -8.98 19.86
CA SER A 179 -7.14 -8.12 20.60
C SER A 179 -8.60 -8.28 20.16
N SER A 180 -8.95 -9.42 19.59
CA SER A 180 -10.35 -9.80 19.31
C SER A 180 -10.75 -11.06 20.06
#